data_388113bf3f7a3a80dc4908af115aa2d1
#
_entry.id   388113bf3f7a3a80dc4908af115aa2d1
#
_cell.length_a   1.000
_cell.length_b   1.000
_cell.length_c   1.000
_cell.angle_alpha   90.00
_cell.angle_beta   90.00
_cell.angle_gamma   90.00
#
_symmetry.space_group_name_H-M   'P 1'
#
loop_
_entity.id
_entity.type
_entity.pdbx_description
1 polymer ?
#
loop_
_entity_poly.entity_id
_entity_poly.type
_entity_poly.pdbx_seq_one_letter_code
_entity_poly.pdbx_strand_id
1 'polypeptide(L)'
;MPRTTSPSHSTGPSPPDKGVTVAISVFDLFSIGIGPSSSHTVGPMRAARMFARRLKSEGVLAQTASVRAELFGSLGATGHGHGTPKAVLLGLEGNSPRTVDIAQADLDVDRIKAERRLRLLGLHEIAFDADTQLVLHRRRSLPYHANGMTLCAYDAAGSPLLEKTYYSVGGGFVVDEDAIGADRVKPDDTVLRYPFRTGADLLRWTAETGLSVSALMLENEKAWRSEQEIRTGLLEIWRVMQECVRNGMNHEGILPGGLKVRRRAAPAARALRVEGIGPANAMEWVTLYAMAVNEENASGGRVVTAPTNGAAGIIPAVLHYYLNFIPGADDDGIVRFMLTAGAIGMLFKENASISGAEVGCQGEVGSACSMAAGGLAEVLGGTPEQVENAAEIGIEHNLGLTCDPVGGLVQIPCIERNGMASVKAVTAARMALRGDGRHHVSLDKAIKTMKETGADMKVKYKETSRGGLAVNVIEC
;
A
#
# COMPACT_ATOMS: atom_id res chain seq x y z
N MET A 1 -7.46 14.45 70.58
CA MET A 1 -8.06 13.65 69.51
C MET A 1 -6.94 13.30 68.50
N PRO A 2 -6.56 12.03 68.31
CA PRO A 2 -5.48 11.65 67.42
C PRO A 2 -6.01 11.54 65.98
N ARG A 3 -5.21 12.01 65.00
CA ARG A 3 -5.46 11.89 63.59
C ARG A 3 -5.15 10.45 63.14
N THR A 4 -6.14 9.80 62.49
CA THR A 4 -5.99 8.51 61.85
C THR A 4 -5.31 8.67 60.48
N THR A 5 -4.16 8.06 60.28
CA THR A 5 -3.50 7.93 59.01
C THR A 5 -4.04 6.71 58.26
N SER A 6 -4.58 6.95 57.06
CA SER A 6 -4.96 5.87 56.15
C SER A 6 -3.75 5.29 55.43
N PRO A 7 -3.69 3.97 55.17
CA PRO A 7 -2.57 3.34 54.44
C PRO A 7 -2.61 3.63 52.98
N SER A 8 -1.47 4.01 52.42
CA SER A 8 -1.22 4.14 50.98
C SER A 8 -1.21 2.79 50.32
N HIS A 9 -2.16 2.55 49.42
CA HIS A 9 -2.08 1.39 48.49
C HIS A 9 -0.97 1.65 47.45
N SER A 10 0.10 0.86 47.56
CA SER A 10 1.11 0.75 46.49
C SER A 10 0.50 -0.05 45.32
N THR A 11 0.18 0.65 44.23
CA THR A 11 -0.14 -0.01 42.95
C THR A 11 1.18 -0.49 42.37
N GLY A 12 1.41 -1.81 42.42
CA GLY A 12 2.46 -2.46 41.66
C GLY A 12 2.23 -2.27 40.16
N PRO A 13 3.28 -2.38 39.32
CA PRO A 13 3.17 -2.23 37.89
C PRO A 13 2.18 -3.26 37.33
N SER A 14 1.20 -2.80 36.56
CA SER A 14 0.28 -3.67 35.83
C SER A 14 1.08 -4.58 34.91
N PRO A 15 0.72 -5.88 34.76
CA PRO A 15 1.37 -6.75 33.79
C PRO A 15 1.20 -6.16 32.39
N PRO A 16 2.22 -6.32 31.50
CA PRO A 16 2.12 -5.82 30.14
C PRO A 16 0.92 -6.47 29.45
N ASP A 17 0.14 -5.61 28.80
CA ASP A 17 -1.00 -6.02 27.98
C ASP A 17 -0.49 -6.97 26.89
N LYS A 18 -0.88 -8.24 26.98
CA LYS A 18 -0.60 -9.27 26.00
C LYS A 18 -1.53 -9.07 24.80
N GLY A 19 -1.40 -7.93 24.13
CA GLY A 19 -2.06 -7.74 22.85
C GLY A 19 -1.59 -8.80 21.86
N VAL A 20 -2.52 -9.52 21.25
CA VAL A 20 -2.26 -10.53 20.23
C VAL A 20 -1.48 -9.83 19.10
N THR A 21 -0.28 -10.32 18.81
CA THR A 21 0.55 -9.79 17.72
C THR A 21 -0.05 -10.27 16.41
N VAL A 22 -0.53 -9.37 15.58
CA VAL A 22 -0.94 -9.70 14.22
C VAL A 22 0.32 -9.92 13.40
N ALA A 23 0.60 -11.15 13.03
CA ALA A 23 1.74 -11.48 12.19
C ALA A 23 1.43 -11.04 10.74
N ILE A 24 2.26 -10.14 10.20
CA ILE A 24 2.16 -9.63 8.82
C ILE A 24 3.32 -10.22 8.03
N SER A 25 3.04 -10.82 6.87
CA SER A 25 4.05 -11.33 5.96
C SER A 25 4.59 -10.21 5.05
N VAL A 26 5.84 -10.31 4.62
CA VAL A 26 6.41 -9.44 3.58
C VAL A 26 5.57 -9.45 2.31
N PHE A 27 4.91 -10.57 1.99
CA PHE A 27 4.03 -10.72 0.83
C PHE A 27 2.68 -10.00 0.97
N ASP A 28 2.32 -9.58 2.17
CA ASP A 28 1.16 -8.73 2.39
C ASP A 28 1.47 -7.27 2.05
N LEU A 29 2.72 -6.83 2.29
CA LEU A 29 3.20 -5.48 1.98
C LEU A 29 3.60 -5.33 0.51
N PHE A 30 4.17 -6.38 -0.09
CA PHE A 30 4.53 -6.43 -1.50
C PHE A 30 3.54 -7.32 -2.25
N SER A 31 2.44 -6.74 -2.71
CA SER A 31 1.42 -7.52 -3.41
C SER A 31 1.26 -7.10 -4.87
N ILE A 32 1.31 -8.10 -5.77
CA ILE A 32 1.05 -7.87 -7.19
C ILE A 32 -0.43 -7.49 -7.37
N GLY A 33 -0.68 -6.39 -8.08
CA GLY A 33 -2.01 -5.87 -8.31
C GLY A 33 -2.10 -5.03 -9.58
N ILE A 34 -3.07 -4.15 -9.59
CA ILE A 34 -3.30 -3.20 -10.68
C ILE A 34 -3.46 -1.77 -10.13
N GLY A 35 -3.12 -0.78 -10.95
CA GLY A 35 -3.37 0.62 -10.65
C GLY A 35 -4.86 1.00 -10.70
N PRO A 36 -5.18 2.24 -10.33
CA PRO A 36 -4.22 3.25 -9.85
C PRO A 36 -4.03 3.28 -8.33
N SER A 37 -4.89 2.64 -7.50
CA SER A 37 -4.89 2.80 -6.05
C SER A 37 -5.02 1.49 -5.30
N SER A 38 -4.20 1.29 -4.26
CA SER A 38 -4.35 0.13 -3.37
C SER A 38 -5.63 0.19 -2.55
N SER A 39 -6.00 1.37 -2.03
CA SER A 39 -7.20 1.56 -1.21
C SER A 39 -8.49 1.66 -2.02
N HIS A 40 -8.42 2.24 -3.23
CA HIS A 40 -9.62 2.52 -4.04
C HIS A 40 -9.82 1.55 -5.22
N THR A 41 -8.81 0.75 -5.59
CA THR A 41 -8.90 -0.24 -6.68
C THR A 41 -8.68 -1.66 -6.15
N VAL A 42 -7.49 -1.93 -5.59
CA VAL A 42 -7.11 -3.28 -5.13
C VAL A 42 -8.01 -3.76 -4.00
N GLY A 43 -8.21 -2.93 -2.97
CA GLY A 43 -9.07 -3.25 -1.82
C GLY A 43 -10.53 -3.50 -2.21
N PRO A 44 -11.20 -2.59 -2.91
CA PRO A 44 -12.57 -2.81 -3.39
C PRO A 44 -12.74 -4.02 -4.29
N MET A 45 -11.78 -4.32 -5.18
CA MET A 45 -11.83 -5.55 -5.99
C MET A 45 -11.75 -6.80 -5.12
N ARG A 46 -10.87 -6.82 -4.12
CA ARG A 46 -10.77 -7.92 -3.15
C ARG A 46 -12.06 -8.07 -2.34
N ALA A 47 -12.60 -6.97 -1.82
CA ALA A 47 -13.84 -6.97 -1.03
C ALA A 47 -15.02 -7.50 -1.84
N ALA A 48 -15.21 -7.03 -3.07
CA ALA A 48 -16.26 -7.50 -3.95
C ALA A 48 -16.14 -8.99 -4.29
N ARG A 49 -14.90 -9.46 -4.52
CA ARG A 49 -14.62 -10.89 -4.74
C ARG A 49 -14.87 -11.73 -3.48
N MET A 50 -14.52 -11.22 -2.31
CA MET A 50 -14.80 -11.89 -1.01
C MET A 50 -16.30 -12.03 -0.83
N PHE A 51 -17.07 -10.97 -1.08
CA PHE A 51 -18.53 -11.01 -1.02
C PHE A 51 -19.13 -12.07 -1.97
N ALA A 52 -18.72 -12.05 -3.24
CA ALA A 52 -19.21 -13.03 -4.22
C ALA A 52 -18.86 -14.47 -3.84
N ARG A 53 -17.65 -14.70 -3.29
CA ARG A 53 -17.26 -16.01 -2.75
C ARG A 53 -18.12 -16.42 -1.53
N ARG A 54 -18.48 -15.47 -0.68
CA ARG A 54 -19.32 -15.70 0.48
C ARG A 54 -20.74 -16.12 0.06
N LEU A 55 -21.32 -15.49 -0.98
CA LEU A 55 -22.58 -15.95 -1.57
C LEU A 55 -22.54 -17.43 -1.97
N LYS A 56 -21.41 -17.86 -2.56
CA LYS A 56 -21.21 -19.26 -2.93
C LYS A 56 -21.05 -20.18 -1.72
N SER A 57 -20.24 -19.80 -0.73
CA SER A 57 -20.01 -20.63 0.47
C SER A 57 -21.23 -20.75 1.38
N GLU A 58 -22.10 -19.74 1.40
CA GLU A 58 -23.37 -19.76 2.14
C GLU A 58 -24.51 -20.38 1.33
N GLY A 59 -24.26 -20.83 0.09
CA GLY A 59 -25.24 -21.56 -0.73
C GLY A 59 -26.33 -20.68 -1.36
N VAL A 60 -26.22 -19.34 -1.29
CA VAL A 60 -27.24 -18.41 -1.78
C VAL A 60 -26.92 -17.82 -3.16
N LEU A 61 -25.79 -18.18 -3.77
CA LEU A 61 -25.36 -17.64 -5.07
C LEU A 61 -26.45 -17.83 -6.16
N ALA A 62 -27.01 -19.03 -6.29
CA ALA A 62 -28.03 -19.35 -7.30
C ALA A 62 -29.37 -18.68 -7.06
N GLN A 63 -29.64 -18.23 -5.83
CA GLN A 63 -30.88 -17.53 -5.45
C GLN A 63 -30.74 -16.01 -5.64
N THR A 64 -29.52 -15.51 -5.85
CA THR A 64 -29.26 -14.08 -6.01
C THR A 64 -29.80 -13.59 -7.35
N ALA A 65 -30.76 -12.67 -7.31
CA ALA A 65 -31.37 -12.05 -8.48
C ALA A 65 -30.76 -10.66 -8.77
N SER A 66 -30.29 -9.97 -7.73
CA SER A 66 -29.61 -8.67 -7.88
C SER A 66 -28.60 -8.42 -6.76
N VAL A 67 -27.65 -7.51 -7.02
CA VAL A 67 -26.65 -7.05 -6.04
C VAL A 67 -26.62 -5.52 -6.05
N ARG A 68 -26.53 -4.91 -4.87
CA ARG A 68 -26.31 -3.48 -4.70
C ARG A 68 -24.96 -3.26 -4.00
N ALA A 69 -24.16 -2.35 -4.55
CA ALA A 69 -22.88 -1.92 -3.99
C ALA A 69 -22.94 -0.43 -3.62
N GLU A 70 -22.61 -0.08 -2.40
CA GLU A 70 -22.61 1.29 -1.91
C GLU A 70 -21.21 1.66 -1.40
N LEU A 71 -20.65 2.77 -1.90
CA LEU A 71 -19.31 3.25 -1.60
C LEU A 71 -19.40 4.53 -0.77
N PHE A 72 -18.66 4.57 0.35
CA PHE A 72 -18.74 5.64 1.34
C PHE A 72 -17.41 6.35 1.56
N GLY A 73 -17.46 7.55 2.15
CA GLY A 73 -16.31 8.34 2.54
C GLY A 73 -15.40 8.66 1.35
N SER A 74 -14.11 8.34 1.45
CA SER A 74 -13.16 8.59 0.36
C SER A 74 -13.46 7.72 -0.86
N LEU A 75 -13.89 6.46 -0.70
CA LEU A 75 -14.34 5.62 -1.83
C LEU A 75 -15.50 6.26 -2.60
N GLY A 76 -16.43 6.91 -1.90
CA GLY A 76 -17.55 7.63 -2.53
C GLY A 76 -17.12 8.96 -3.15
N ALA A 77 -16.18 9.66 -2.55
CA ALA A 77 -15.75 10.99 -2.97
C ALA A 77 -14.82 10.97 -4.19
N THR A 78 -13.82 10.10 -4.19
CA THR A 78 -12.75 10.04 -5.20
C THR A 78 -12.72 8.74 -5.99
N GLY A 79 -13.58 7.77 -5.65
CA GLY A 79 -13.56 6.42 -6.23
C GLY A 79 -13.75 6.38 -7.75
N HIS A 80 -14.46 7.35 -8.34
CA HIS A 80 -14.60 7.40 -9.79
C HIS A 80 -13.24 7.61 -10.48
N GLY A 81 -12.46 8.59 -10.02
CA GLY A 81 -11.12 8.88 -10.54
C GLY A 81 -10.10 7.78 -10.27
N HIS A 82 -10.32 6.98 -9.24
CA HIS A 82 -9.47 5.85 -8.86
C HIS A 82 -9.93 4.49 -9.42
N GLY A 83 -10.94 4.46 -10.29
CA GLY A 83 -11.43 3.23 -10.91
C GLY A 83 -12.15 2.27 -9.95
N THR A 84 -12.66 2.75 -8.80
CA THR A 84 -13.37 1.92 -7.82
C THR A 84 -14.59 1.20 -8.43
N PRO A 85 -15.45 1.84 -9.24
CA PRO A 85 -16.55 1.15 -9.91
C PRO A 85 -16.10 -0.03 -10.75
N LYS A 86 -15.08 0.14 -11.60
CA LYS A 86 -14.46 -0.92 -12.40
C LYS A 86 -13.97 -2.07 -11.51
N ALA A 87 -13.27 -1.74 -10.41
CA ALA A 87 -12.72 -2.72 -9.48
C ALA A 87 -13.81 -3.58 -8.81
N VAL A 88 -14.92 -2.96 -8.39
CA VAL A 88 -16.06 -3.66 -7.78
C VAL A 88 -16.71 -4.62 -8.78
N LEU A 89 -16.98 -4.18 -10.02
CA LEU A 89 -17.57 -5.02 -11.05
C LEU A 89 -16.71 -6.25 -11.36
N LEU A 90 -15.42 -6.04 -11.59
CA LEU A 90 -14.47 -7.12 -11.85
C LEU A 90 -14.34 -8.08 -10.66
N GLY A 91 -14.34 -7.55 -9.43
CA GLY A 91 -14.30 -8.35 -8.21
C GLY A 91 -15.52 -9.24 -8.05
N LEU A 92 -16.73 -8.73 -8.31
CA LEU A 92 -17.98 -9.50 -8.30
C LEU A 92 -17.97 -10.62 -9.35
N GLU A 93 -17.37 -10.40 -10.52
CA GLU A 93 -17.18 -11.45 -11.54
C GLU A 93 -16.06 -12.45 -11.19
N GLY A 94 -15.40 -12.28 -10.03
CA GLY A 94 -14.42 -13.25 -9.52
C GLY A 94 -12.97 -12.92 -9.86
N ASN A 95 -12.70 -11.81 -10.54
CA ASN A 95 -11.35 -11.37 -10.84
C ASN A 95 -10.58 -11.01 -9.55
N SER A 96 -9.27 -11.21 -9.57
CA SER A 96 -8.39 -10.77 -8.50
C SER A 96 -7.37 -9.75 -9.02
N PRO A 97 -6.94 -8.80 -8.18
CA PRO A 97 -5.94 -7.81 -8.60
C PRO A 97 -4.65 -8.44 -9.14
N ARG A 98 -4.26 -9.61 -8.61
CA ARG A 98 -3.04 -10.31 -9.03
C ARG A 98 -3.12 -10.90 -10.44
N THR A 99 -4.28 -11.41 -10.84
CA THR A 99 -4.43 -12.25 -12.04
C THR A 99 -5.36 -11.70 -13.10
N VAL A 100 -6.04 -10.56 -12.84
CA VAL A 100 -6.94 -9.95 -13.83
C VAL A 100 -6.17 -9.61 -15.10
N ASP A 101 -6.72 -9.95 -16.27
CA ASP A 101 -6.19 -9.51 -17.55
C ASP A 101 -6.51 -8.03 -17.74
N ILE A 102 -5.48 -7.20 -17.82
CA ILE A 102 -5.64 -5.73 -17.90
C ILE A 102 -6.28 -5.31 -19.22
N ALA A 103 -5.91 -5.96 -20.33
CA ALA A 103 -6.46 -5.65 -21.64
C ALA A 103 -7.95 -6.04 -21.74
N GLN A 104 -8.32 -7.18 -21.11
CA GLN A 104 -9.69 -7.65 -21.08
C GLN A 104 -10.59 -6.89 -20.08
N ALA A 105 -10.01 -6.35 -19.01
CA ALA A 105 -10.72 -5.74 -17.90
C ALA A 105 -11.64 -4.55 -18.32
N ASP A 106 -11.20 -3.73 -19.27
CA ASP A 106 -12.02 -2.63 -19.80
C ASP A 106 -13.16 -3.15 -20.66
N LEU A 107 -12.91 -4.13 -21.49
CA LEU A 107 -13.92 -4.78 -22.34
C LEU A 107 -14.99 -5.48 -21.48
N ASP A 108 -14.61 -6.14 -20.39
CA ASP A 108 -15.55 -6.77 -19.46
C ASP A 108 -16.46 -5.73 -18.79
N VAL A 109 -15.90 -4.59 -18.36
CA VAL A 109 -16.70 -3.51 -17.77
C VAL A 109 -17.65 -2.89 -18.79
N ASP A 110 -17.19 -2.68 -20.02
CA ASP A 110 -18.03 -2.14 -21.10
C ASP A 110 -19.16 -3.12 -21.46
N ARG A 111 -18.88 -4.43 -21.50
CA ARG A 111 -19.89 -5.49 -21.65
C ARG A 111 -20.93 -5.43 -20.54
N ILE A 112 -20.51 -5.39 -19.26
CA ILE A 112 -21.43 -5.33 -18.10
C ILE A 112 -22.38 -4.14 -18.23
N LYS A 113 -21.87 -2.96 -18.61
CA LYS A 113 -22.67 -1.74 -18.77
C LYS A 113 -23.62 -1.82 -19.96
N ALA A 114 -23.14 -2.32 -21.10
CA ALA A 114 -23.94 -2.41 -22.32
C ALA A 114 -25.06 -3.45 -22.20
N GLU A 115 -24.76 -4.63 -21.66
CA GLU A 115 -25.71 -5.73 -21.52
C GLU A 115 -26.59 -5.58 -20.28
N ARG A 116 -26.22 -4.72 -19.32
CA ARG A 116 -26.84 -4.60 -17.99
C ARG A 116 -26.92 -5.96 -17.28
N ARG A 117 -25.85 -6.73 -17.38
CA ARG A 117 -25.72 -8.07 -16.80
C ARG A 117 -24.37 -8.24 -16.16
N LEU A 118 -24.36 -8.95 -15.03
CA LEU A 118 -23.16 -9.27 -14.25
C LEU A 118 -23.12 -10.78 -14.00
N ARG A 119 -21.95 -11.41 -14.15
CA ARG A 119 -21.75 -12.85 -13.92
C ARG A 119 -21.02 -13.09 -12.60
N LEU A 120 -21.75 -13.24 -11.51
CA LEU A 120 -21.17 -13.48 -10.19
C LEU A 120 -20.24 -14.70 -10.20
N LEU A 121 -18.94 -14.47 -9.88
CA LEU A 121 -17.84 -15.45 -9.98
C LEU A 121 -17.69 -16.10 -11.37
N GLY A 122 -18.25 -15.52 -12.42
CA GLY A 122 -18.34 -16.15 -13.73
C GLY A 122 -19.30 -17.36 -13.81
N LEU A 123 -20.09 -17.60 -12.75
CA LEU A 123 -20.93 -18.81 -12.56
C LEU A 123 -22.43 -18.52 -12.65
N HIS A 124 -22.89 -17.38 -12.17
CA HIS A 124 -24.29 -17.04 -12.08
C HIS A 124 -24.58 -15.64 -12.61
N GLU A 125 -25.38 -15.56 -13.67
CA GLU A 125 -25.71 -14.30 -14.33
C GLU A 125 -26.94 -13.66 -13.68
N ILE A 126 -26.81 -12.35 -13.35
CA ILE A 126 -27.88 -11.53 -12.77
C ILE A 126 -28.10 -10.26 -13.59
N ALA A 127 -29.29 -9.66 -13.48
CA ALA A 127 -29.53 -8.31 -13.97
C ALA A 127 -28.74 -7.31 -13.10
N PHE A 128 -28.01 -6.40 -13.75
CA PHE A 128 -27.19 -5.41 -13.04
C PHE A 128 -27.09 -4.11 -13.85
N ASP A 129 -27.71 -3.07 -13.33
CA ASP A 129 -27.58 -1.71 -13.86
C ASP A 129 -26.55 -0.93 -13.01
N ALA A 130 -25.38 -0.71 -13.58
CA ALA A 130 -24.28 -0.05 -12.88
C ALA A 130 -24.62 1.39 -12.43
N ASP A 131 -25.53 2.08 -13.13
CA ASP A 131 -25.89 3.46 -12.80
C ASP A 131 -26.80 3.58 -11.57
N THR A 132 -27.55 2.53 -11.26
CA THR A 132 -28.51 2.51 -10.13
C THR A 132 -28.08 1.61 -8.99
N GLN A 133 -27.34 0.52 -9.26
CA GLN A 133 -26.96 -0.49 -8.26
C GLN A 133 -25.56 -0.30 -7.73
N LEU A 134 -24.72 0.57 -8.34
CA LEU A 134 -23.42 0.95 -7.80
C LEU A 134 -23.45 2.43 -7.40
N VAL A 135 -23.63 2.69 -6.10
CA VAL A 135 -23.92 4.02 -5.55
C VAL A 135 -22.71 4.61 -4.85
N LEU A 136 -22.31 5.82 -5.24
CA LEU A 136 -21.21 6.57 -4.63
C LEU A 136 -21.75 7.66 -3.68
N HIS A 137 -21.62 7.45 -2.39
CA HIS A 137 -22.03 8.41 -1.36
C HIS A 137 -20.91 9.43 -1.08
N ARG A 138 -20.87 10.49 -1.85
CA ARG A 138 -19.79 11.51 -1.81
C ARG A 138 -19.68 12.28 -0.48
N ARG A 139 -20.71 12.26 0.38
CA ARG A 139 -20.79 13.04 1.63
C ARG A 139 -21.10 12.21 2.87
N ARG A 140 -21.28 10.90 2.71
CA ARG A 140 -21.57 9.98 3.82
C ARG A 140 -20.34 9.12 4.09
N SER A 141 -20.00 8.91 5.34
CA SER A 141 -18.92 8.03 5.78
C SER A 141 -19.46 6.97 6.73
N LEU A 142 -18.84 5.81 6.74
CA LEU A 142 -19.09 4.79 7.77
C LEU A 142 -18.20 5.05 8.99
N PRO A 143 -18.61 4.60 10.18
CA PRO A 143 -17.94 5.00 11.43
C PRO A 143 -16.49 4.51 11.58
N TYR A 144 -16.19 3.31 11.03
CA TYR A 144 -14.94 2.61 11.33
C TYR A 144 -13.74 3.15 10.53
N HIS A 145 -13.92 3.39 9.21
CA HIS A 145 -12.83 3.85 8.34
C HIS A 145 -13.36 4.67 7.16
N ALA A 146 -12.56 5.60 6.66
CA ALA A 146 -12.92 6.48 5.54
C ALA A 146 -13.20 5.73 4.21
N ASN A 147 -12.64 4.53 4.02
CA ASN A 147 -12.82 3.74 2.80
C ASN A 147 -13.78 2.56 3.05
N GLY A 148 -15.04 2.86 3.33
CA GLY A 148 -16.07 1.87 3.57
C GLY A 148 -16.89 1.53 2.33
N MET A 149 -17.34 0.28 2.21
CA MET A 149 -18.28 -0.17 1.20
C MET A 149 -19.22 -1.24 1.76
N THR A 150 -20.50 -1.18 1.37
CA THR A 150 -21.50 -2.18 1.71
C THR A 150 -21.99 -2.88 0.44
N LEU A 151 -22.07 -4.19 0.50
CA LEU A 151 -22.59 -5.05 -0.57
C LEU A 151 -23.79 -5.82 -0.06
N CYS A 152 -24.91 -5.78 -0.78
CA CYS A 152 -26.13 -6.51 -0.46
C CYS A 152 -26.61 -7.28 -1.67
N ALA A 153 -26.93 -8.58 -1.47
CA ALA A 153 -27.52 -9.45 -2.46
C ALA A 153 -29.01 -9.66 -2.11
N TYR A 154 -29.84 -9.69 -3.13
CA TYR A 154 -31.30 -9.85 -3.01
C TYR A 154 -31.79 -11.03 -3.85
N ASP A 155 -32.86 -11.67 -3.39
CA ASP A 155 -33.58 -12.67 -4.17
C ASP A 155 -34.53 -12.04 -5.21
N ALA A 156 -35.28 -12.87 -5.95
CA ALA A 156 -36.22 -12.41 -6.97
C ALA A 156 -37.44 -11.66 -6.39
N ALA A 157 -37.73 -11.81 -5.10
CA ALA A 157 -38.78 -11.07 -4.38
C ALA A 157 -38.26 -9.72 -3.82
N GLY A 158 -36.97 -9.44 -3.94
CA GLY A 158 -36.32 -8.26 -3.38
C GLY A 158 -35.95 -8.38 -1.91
N SER A 159 -36.01 -9.60 -1.33
CA SER A 159 -35.58 -9.84 0.04
C SER A 159 -34.09 -9.97 0.13
N PRO A 160 -33.42 -9.39 1.17
CA PRO A 160 -31.98 -9.48 1.32
C PRO A 160 -31.57 -10.92 1.68
N LEU A 161 -30.62 -11.46 0.92
CA LEU A 161 -30.01 -12.77 1.15
C LEU A 161 -28.73 -12.67 1.98
N LEU A 162 -27.92 -11.67 1.72
CA LEU A 162 -26.65 -11.41 2.40
C LEU A 162 -26.32 -9.92 2.30
N GLU A 163 -26.00 -9.30 3.42
CA GLU A 163 -25.41 -7.95 3.48
C GLU A 163 -24.09 -7.99 4.23
N LYS A 164 -23.06 -7.33 3.70
CA LYS A 164 -21.74 -7.23 4.32
C LYS A 164 -21.11 -5.88 4.08
N THR A 165 -20.50 -5.36 5.13
CA THR A 165 -19.69 -4.13 5.08
C THR A 165 -18.21 -4.48 5.12
N TYR A 166 -17.44 -3.86 4.21
CA TYR A 166 -16.01 -4.01 4.09
C TYR A 166 -15.31 -2.65 4.18
N TYR A 167 -14.07 -2.65 4.66
CA TYR A 167 -13.22 -1.46 4.76
C TYR A 167 -11.88 -1.73 4.10
N SER A 168 -11.47 -0.85 3.19
CA SER A 168 -10.16 -0.89 2.56
C SER A 168 -9.18 -0.03 3.37
N VAL A 169 -8.35 -0.66 4.20
CA VAL A 169 -7.51 -0.01 5.22
C VAL A 169 -6.09 0.34 4.75
N GLY A 170 -5.91 0.58 3.46
CA GLY A 170 -4.61 0.88 2.83
C GLY A 170 -3.84 -0.37 2.41
N GLY A 171 -2.85 -0.22 1.53
CA GLY A 171 -2.04 -1.35 1.03
C GLY A 171 -2.80 -2.49 0.33
N GLY A 172 -4.08 -2.29 0.03
CA GLY A 172 -4.95 -3.34 -0.51
C GLY A 172 -5.49 -4.33 0.54
N PHE A 173 -5.29 -4.06 1.83
CA PHE A 173 -5.89 -4.83 2.92
C PHE A 173 -7.39 -4.53 3.02
N VAL A 174 -8.16 -5.57 3.32
CA VAL A 174 -9.61 -5.48 3.50
C VAL A 174 -9.99 -6.09 4.84
N VAL A 175 -10.80 -5.34 5.59
CA VAL A 175 -11.40 -5.79 6.86
C VAL A 175 -12.90 -5.82 6.66
N ASP A 176 -13.57 -6.88 7.10
CA ASP A 176 -15.02 -6.96 7.16
C ASP A 176 -15.55 -6.52 8.52
N GLU A 177 -16.87 -6.29 8.61
CA GLU A 177 -17.50 -5.84 9.85
C GLU A 177 -17.39 -6.86 11.00
N ASP A 178 -17.26 -8.16 10.70
CA ASP A 178 -17.13 -9.22 11.71
C ASP A 178 -15.74 -9.14 12.40
N ALA A 179 -14.74 -8.52 11.75
CA ALA A 179 -13.41 -8.30 12.30
C ALA A 179 -13.28 -6.97 13.07
N ILE A 180 -14.34 -6.14 13.09
CA ILE A 180 -14.35 -4.87 13.82
C ILE A 180 -14.48 -5.15 15.33
N GLY A 181 -13.44 -4.87 16.08
CA GLY A 181 -13.41 -5.06 17.54
C GLY A 181 -12.47 -6.15 18.02
N ALA A 182 -12.02 -7.04 17.12
CA ALA A 182 -10.88 -7.90 17.34
C ALA A 182 -9.78 -7.47 16.38
N ASP A 183 -8.75 -6.82 16.84
CA ASP A 183 -7.62 -6.25 16.10
C ASP A 183 -7.75 -6.14 14.56
N ARG A 184 -7.38 -4.99 13.99
CA ARG A 184 -7.61 -4.46 12.63
C ARG A 184 -7.20 -5.33 11.42
N VAL A 185 -6.74 -6.53 11.65
CA VAL A 185 -6.46 -7.63 10.69
C VAL A 185 -6.89 -8.90 11.40
N LYS A 186 -7.48 -9.90 10.73
CA LYS A 186 -7.69 -11.21 11.36
C LYS A 186 -6.41 -11.59 12.08
N PRO A 187 -6.49 -11.92 13.41
CA PRO A 187 -5.32 -12.41 14.10
C PRO A 187 -4.79 -13.61 13.32
N ASP A 188 -3.64 -13.49 12.74
CA ASP A 188 -2.89 -14.65 12.31
C ASP A 188 -2.19 -15.14 13.58
N ASP A 189 -2.70 -16.24 14.16
CA ASP A 189 -2.15 -16.86 15.37
C ASP A 189 -0.76 -17.50 15.12
N THR A 190 -0.14 -17.19 13.97
CA THR A 190 1.18 -17.68 13.63
C THR A 190 2.21 -17.14 14.60
N VAL A 191 2.86 -18.05 15.31
CA VAL A 191 3.96 -17.71 16.25
C VAL A 191 5.20 -17.43 15.44
N LEU A 192 5.64 -16.16 15.44
CA LEU A 192 6.89 -15.75 14.82
C LEU A 192 8.08 -16.13 15.73
N ARG A 193 9.20 -16.49 15.12
CA ARG A 193 10.43 -16.82 15.84
C ARG A 193 11.01 -15.62 16.57
N TYR A 194 10.98 -14.45 15.96
CA TYR A 194 11.49 -13.19 16.47
C TYR A 194 10.42 -12.10 16.34
N PRO A 195 9.38 -12.11 17.18
CA PRO A 195 8.30 -11.13 17.08
C PRO A 195 8.82 -9.74 17.43
N PHE A 196 8.47 -8.75 16.63
CA PHE A 196 8.78 -7.35 16.88
C PHE A 196 7.60 -6.46 16.54
N ARG A 197 7.40 -5.41 17.31
CA ARG A 197 6.37 -4.37 17.09
C ARG A 197 7.00 -2.99 16.92
N THR A 198 8.22 -2.82 17.38
CA THR A 198 8.95 -1.56 17.39
C THR A 198 10.32 -1.71 16.74
N GLY A 199 10.89 -0.60 16.28
CA GLY A 199 12.29 -0.57 15.85
C GLY A 199 13.24 -0.97 16.98
N ALA A 200 12.92 -0.61 18.23
CA ALA A 200 13.67 -1.03 19.40
C ALA A 200 13.64 -2.56 19.61
N ASP A 201 12.48 -3.23 19.36
CA ASP A 201 12.43 -4.70 19.40
C ASP A 201 13.29 -5.32 18.31
N LEU A 202 13.23 -4.75 17.09
CA LEU A 202 14.01 -5.22 15.95
C LEU A 202 15.51 -5.14 16.25
N LEU A 203 15.99 -3.99 16.75
CA LEU A 203 17.40 -3.80 17.16
C LEU A 203 17.80 -4.72 18.32
N ARG A 204 16.93 -4.94 19.31
CA ARG A 204 17.18 -5.89 20.39
C ARG A 204 17.39 -7.30 19.85
N TRP A 205 16.53 -7.79 18.97
CA TRP A 205 16.67 -9.11 18.37
C TRP A 205 17.94 -9.25 17.54
N THR A 206 18.29 -8.22 16.74
CA THR A 206 19.56 -8.25 15.98
C THR A 206 20.78 -8.30 16.88
N ALA A 207 20.76 -7.55 18.00
CA ALA A 207 21.86 -7.56 19.00
C ALA A 207 21.98 -8.91 19.75
N GLU A 208 20.84 -9.53 20.12
CA GLU A 208 20.81 -10.81 20.85
C GLU A 208 21.23 -11.99 19.96
N THR A 209 20.88 -11.95 18.65
CA THR A 209 21.08 -13.08 17.74
C THR A 209 22.31 -12.94 16.85
N GLY A 210 22.81 -11.72 16.66
CA GLY A 210 23.84 -11.39 15.67
C GLY A 210 23.31 -11.43 14.21
N LEU A 211 22.00 -11.57 14.00
CA LEU A 211 21.38 -11.56 12.66
C LEU A 211 21.25 -10.13 12.15
N SER A 212 21.35 -9.95 10.83
CA SER A 212 20.95 -8.72 10.18
C SER A 212 19.41 -8.60 10.16
N VAL A 213 18.89 -7.42 9.81
CA VAL A 213 17.45 -7.19 9.74
C VAL A 213 16.79 -8.12 8.70
N SER A 214 17.41 -8.28 7.54
CA SER A 214 16.91 -9.19 6.50
C SER A 214 16.91 -10.65 6.93
N ALA A 215 17.96 -11.10 7.63
CA ALA A 215 18.06 -12.47 8.12
C ALA A 215 17.02 -12.76 9.22
N LEU A 216 16.80 -11.81 10.12
CA LEU A 216 15.77 -11.91 11.15
C LEU A 216 14.37 -11.99 10.52
N MET A 217 14.10 -11.15 9.52
CA MET A 217 12.84 -11.17 8.81
C MET A 217 12.64 -12.47 8.02
N LEU A 218 13.70 -13.03 7.41
CA LEU A 218 13.65 -14.33 6.74
C LEU A 218 13.25 -15.45 7.72
N GLU A 219 13.82 -15.47 8.92
CA GLU A 219 13.45 -16.44 9.94
C GLU A 219 11.97 -16.32 10.37
N ASN A 220 11.43 -15.11 10.44
CA ASN A 220 10.01 -14.89 10.71
C ASN A 220 9.12 -15.40 9.55
N GLU A 221 9.50 -15.12 8.30
CA GLU A 221 8.75 -15.59 7.13
C GLU A 221 8.69 -17.12 7.01
N LYS A 222 9.66 -17.83 7.57
CA LYS A 222 9.67 -19.30 7.63
C LYS A 222 8.49 -19.89 8.43
N ALA A 223 7.77 -19.08 9.19
CA ALA A 223 6.53 -19.50 9.85
C ALA A 223 5.41 -19.87 8.87
N TRP A 224 5.44 -19.33 7.64
CA TRP A 224 4.43 -19.59 6.62
C TRP A 224 4.93 -20.37 5.41
N ARG A 225 6.24 -20.30 5.10
CA ARG A 225 6.81 -20.80 3.83
C ARG A 225 8.23 -21.30 4.06
N SER A 226 8.69 -22.19 3.19
CA SER A 226 10.11 -22.54 3.14
C SER A 226 10.94 -21.35 2.63
N GLU A 227 12.23 -21.33 2.96
CA GLU A 227 13.16 -20.30 2.48
C GLU A 227 13.21 -20.22 0.95
N GLN A 228 13.14 -21.37 0.28
CA GLN A 228 13.11 -21.41 -1.19
C GLN A 228 11.85 -20.72 -1.75
N GLU A 229 10.69 -20.95 -1.15
CA GLU A 229 9.43 -20.30 -1.56
C GLU A 229 9.48 -18.80 -1.31
N ILE A 230 10.07 -18.37 -0.19
CA ILE A 230 10.25 -16.95 0.13
C ILE A 230 11.12 -16.28 -0.92
N ARG A 231 12.30 -16.83 -1.21
CA ARG A 231 13.23 -16.29 -2.21
C ARG A 231 12.61 -16.25 -3.61
N THR A 232 12.01 -17.34 -4.04
CA THR A 232 11.33 -17.42 -5.34
C THR A 232 10.19 -16.42 -5.46
N GLY A 233 9.36 -16.28 -4.41
CA GLY A 233 8.25 -15.35 -4.38
C GLY A 233 8.69 -13.88 -4.42
N LEU A 234 9.75 -13.51 -3.69
CA LEU A 234 10.29 -12.16 -3.73
C LEU A 234 10.92 -11.82 -5.09
N LEU A 235 11.62 -12.76 -5.70
CA LEU A 235 12.16 -12.57 -7.06
C LEU A 235 11.04 -12.53 -8.13
N GLU A 236 9.92 -13.25 -7.95
CA GLU A 236 8.73 -13.07 -8.80
C GLU A 236 8.17 -11.65 -8.70
N ILE A 237 8.04 -11.12 -7.47
CA ILE A 237 7.58 -9.76 -7.24
C ILE A 237 8.54 -8.76 -7.90
N TRP A 238 9.84 -8.96 -7.73
CA TRP A 238 10.86 -8.13 -8.37
C TRP A 238 10.74 -8.12 -9.89
N ARG A 239 10.54 -9.29 -10.52
CA ARG A 239 10.33 -9.39 -11.97
C ARG A 239 9.13 -8.57 -12.44
N VAL A 240 8.03 -8.57 -11.67
CA VAL A 240 6.84 -7.74 -11.98
C VAL A 240 7.17 -6.25 -11.85
N MET A 241 7.96 -5.84 -10.84
CA MET A 241 8.43 -4.47 -10.72
C MET A 241 9.28 -4.04 -11.93
N GLN A 242 10.20 -4.90 -12.38
CA GLN A 242 11.01 -4.64 -13.58
C GLN A 242 10.17 -4.53 -14.85
N GLU A 243 9.16 -5.38 -14.99
CA GLU A 243 8.23 -5.33 -16.12
C GLU A 243 7.44 -4.01 -16.12
N CYS A 244 6.94 -3.59 -14.97
CA CYS A 244 6.27 -2.31 -14.82
C CYS A 244 7.16 -1.12 -15.23
N VAL A 245 8.42 -1.11 -14.79
CA VAL A 245 9.39 -0.07 -15.21
C VAL A 245 9.61 -0.10 -16.72
N ARG A 246 9.82 -1.28 -17.32
CA ARG A 246 10.00 -1.40 -18.78
C ARG A 246 8.79 -0.89 -19.55
N ASN A 247 7.59 -1.23 -19.10
CA ASN A 247 6.34 -0.78 -19.74
C ASN A 247 6.22 0.74 -19.67
N GLY A 248 6.41 1.35 -18.50
CA GLY A 248 6.34 2.80 -18.32
C GLY A 248 7.38 3.56 -19.13
N MET A 249 8.58 3.01 -19.30
CA MET A 249 9.63 3.60 -20.16
C MET A 249 9.37 3.47 -21.67
N ASN A 250 8.35 2.70 -22.07
CA ASN A 250 8.02 2.47 -23.48
C ASN A 250 6.65 3.02 -23.86
N HIS A 251 5.71 3.14 -22.93
CA HIS A 251 4.38 3.66 -23.21
C HIS A 251 4.38 5.19 -23.29
N GLU A 252 3.76 5.69 -24.34
CA GLU A 252 3.60 7.13 -24.61
C GLU A 252 2.13 7.56 -24.54
N GLY A 253 1.89 8.84 -24.72
CA GLY A 253 0.56 9.42 -24.82
C GLY A 253 0.13 10.20 -23.59
N ILE A 254 -1.16 10.22 -23.34
CA ILE A 254 -1.82 10.99 -22.28
C ILE A 254 -2.39 10.01 -21.24
N LEU A 255 -2.19 10.30 -19.96
CA LEU A 255 -2.77 9.51 -18.86
C LEU A 255 -4.30 9.66 -18.82
N PRO A 256 -5.04 8.62 -18.44
CA PRO A 256 -6.50 8.66 -18.38
C PRO A 256 -7.02 9.61 -17.28
N GLY A 257 -8.31 9.96 -17.30
CA GLY A 257 -8.98 10.69 -16.22
C GLY A 257 -9.20 12.18 -16.43
N GLY A 258 -8.83 12.73 -17.59
CA GLY A 258 -9.24 14.08 -17.99
C GLY A 258 -8.26 15.23 -17.69
N LEU A 259 -7.24 15.04 -16.82
CA LEU A 259 -6.21 16.05 -16.55
C LEU A 259 -5.24 16.30 -17.73
N LYS A 260 -5.32 15.50 -18.78
CA LYS A 260 -4.47 15.59 -19.98
C LYS A 260 -2.96 15.53 -19.66
N VAL A 261 -2.57 14.87 -18.58
CA VAL A 261 -1.17 14.71 -18.20
C VAL A 261 -0.45 13.84 -19.24
N ARG A 262 0.58 14.38 -19.87
CA ARG A 262 1.42 13.62 -20.80
C ARG A 262 2.36 12.70 -20.06
N ARG A 263 2.53 11.47 -20.56
CA ARG A 263 3.60 10.57 -20.09
C ARG A 263 4.96 11.20 -20.40
N ARG A 264 5.83 11.20 -19.40
CA ARG A 264 7.18 11.79 -19.45
C ARG A 264 8.27 10.74 -19.38
N ALA A 265 7.96 9.54 -18.89
CA ALA A 265 8.96 8.49 -18.69
C ALA A 265 9.55 7.99 -20.01
N ALA A 266 8.73 7.76 -21.05
CA ALA A 266 9.24 7.25 -22.33
C ALA A 266 10.18 8.23 -23.04
N PRO A 267 9.87 9.53 -23.22
CA PRO A 267 10.82 10.48 -23.80
C PRO A 267 12.08 10.67 -22.93
N ALA A 268 11.96 10.70 -21.60
CA ALA A 268 13.12 10.78 -20.70
C ALA A 268 14.01 9.53 -20.82
N ALA A 269 13.42 8.34 -20.94
CA ALA A 269 14.15 7.09 -21.13
C ALA A 269 14.97 7.11 -22.44
N ARG A 270 14.40 7.66 -23.52
CA ARG A 270 15.16 7.80 -24.79
C ARG A 270 16.36 8.74 -24.64
N ALA A 271 16.18 9.88 -23.99
CA ALA A 271 17.26 10.83 -23.75
C ALA A 271 18.37 10.20 -22.91
N LEU A 272 18.04 9.61 -21.77
CA LEU A 272 19.03 9.00 -20.87
C LEU A 272 19.73 7.77 -21.48
N ARG A 273 19.06 7.01 -22.38
CA ARG A 273 19.73 5.91 -23.12
C ARG A 273 20.82 6.41 -24.05
N VAL A 274 20.68 7.61 -24.62
CA VAL A 274 21.73 8.23 -25.44
C VAL A 274 22.92 8.66 -24.60
N GLU A 275 22.68 9.17 -23.41
CA GLU A 275 23.72 9.55 -22.45
C GLU A 275 24.44 8.33 -21.84
N GLY A 276 23.77 7.18 -21.81
CA GLY A 276 24.24 5.96 -21.15
C GLY A 276 23.94 5.92 -19.65
N ILE A 277 24.33 4.83 -19.00
CA ILE A 277 24.19 4.64 -17.55
C ILE A 277 25.53 4.92 -16.89
N GLY A 278 25.57 5.91 -16.02
CA GLY A 278 26.81 6.27 -15.29
C GLY A 278 26.53 6.97 -13.97
N PRO A 279 27.55 7.11 -13.10
CA PRO A 279 27.38 7.73 -11.79
C PRO A 279 26.89 9.19 -11.87
N ALA A 280 27.19 9.90 -12.96
CA ALA A 280 26.83 11.31 -13.13
C ALA A 280 25.32 11.53 -13.29
N ASN A 281 24.61 10.57 -13.91
CA ASN A 281 23.16 10.64 -14.15
C ASN A 281 22.37 9.57 -13.37
N ALA A 282 22.94 9.04 -12.28
CA ALA A 282 22.30 8.00 -11.48
C ALA A 282 20.96 8.47 -10.89
N MET A 283 20.84 9.72 -10.45
CA MET A 283 19.61 10.26 -9.86
C MET A 283 18.52 10.50 -10.90
N GLU A 284 18.89 10.86 -12.12
CA GLU A 284 17.97 10.96 -13.25
C GLU A 284 17.38 9.59 -13.60
N TRP A 285 18.19 8.55 -13.63
CA TRP A 285 17.71 7.17 -13.81
C TRP A 285 16.80 6.72 -12.68
N VAL A 286 17.14 7.00 -11.42
CA VAL A 286 16.28 6.69 -10.25
C VAL A 286 14.94 7.39 -10.38
N THR A 287 14.93 8.68 -10.69
CA THR A 287 13.72 9.47 -10.91
C THR A 287 12.89 8.91 -12.06
N LEU A 288 13.54 8.56 -13.18
CA LEU A 288 12.89 7.95 -14.34
C LEU A 288 12.20 6.63 -13.99
N TYR A 289 12.87 5.72 -13.27
CA TYR A 289 12.28 4.44 -12.88
C TYR A 289 11.01 4.63 -12.01
N ALA A 290 11.07 5.55 -11.05
CA ALA A 290 9.92 5.85 -10.21
C ALA A 290 8.75 6.44 -11.01
N MET A 291 9.03 7.39 -11.92
CA MET A 291 8.02 7.97 -12.80
C MET A 291 7.39 6.93 -13.73
N ALA A 292 8.20 6.04 -14.32
CA ALA A 292 7.72 4.98 -15.20
C ALA A 292 6.70 4.07 -14.51
N VAL A 293 6.98 3.63 -13.28
CA VAL A 293 6.04 2.85 -12.49
C VAL A 293 4.77 3.62 -12.19
N ASN A 294 4.89 4.92 -11.84
CA ASN A 294 3.70 5.70 -11.47
C ASN A 294 2.82 6.04 -12.69
N GLU A 295 3.39 6.23 -13.86
CA GLU A 295 2.63 6.41 -15.10
C GLU A 295 1.89 5.11 -15.50
N GLU A 296 2.51 3.93 -15.31
CA GLU A 296 1.82 2.64 -15.46
C GLU A 296 0.72 2.46 -14.41
N ASN A 297 1.01 2.78 -13.16
CA ASN A 297 0.01 2.76 -12.09
C ASN A 297 -1.19 3.66 -12.43
N ALA A 298 -0.95 4.89 -12.84
CA ALA A 298 -1.99 5.86 -13.21
C ALA A 298 -2.87 5.39 -14.36
N SER A 299 -2.35 4.52 -15.23
CA SER A 299 -3.05 3.96 -16.38
C SER A 299 -3.78 2.64 -16.09
N GLY A 300 -3.78 2.17 -14.83
CA GLY A 300 -4.40 0.90 -14.46
C GLY A 300 -3.55 -0.33 -14.80
N GLY A 301 -2.26 -0.14 -15.11
CA GLY A 301 -1.33 -1.20 -15.45
C GLY A 301 -1.00 -2.13 -14.28
N ARG A 302 -0.26 -3.22 -14.57
CA ARG A 302 0.25 -4.16 -13.57
C ARG A 302 1.32 -3.50 -12.74
N VAL A 303 1.13 -3.47 -11.42
CA VAL A 303 2.08 -2.88 -10.46
C VAL A 303 2.22 -3.76 -9.23
N VAL A 304 3.28 -3.53 -8.46
CA VAL A 304 3.39 -4.06 -7.11
C VAL A 304 3.02 -2.96 -6.12
N THR A 305 2.05 -3.23 -5.27
CA THR A 305 1.77 -2.40 -4.09
C THR A 305 2.99 -2.45 -3.15
N ALA A 306 3.61 -1.30 -2.81
CA ALA A 306 4.88 -1.26 -2.05
C ALA A 306 5.07 0.05 -1.24
N PRO A 307 4.52 0.24 -0.04
CA PRO A 307 3.43 -0.53 0.57
C PRO A 307 2.05 -0.14 0.04
N THR A 308 1.94 0.90 -0.82
CA THR A 308 0.71 1.35 -1.48
C THR A 308 0.95 1.56 -2.97
N ASN A 309 -0.12 1.65 -3.76
CA ASN A 309 -0.01 1.98 -5.18
C ASN A 309 0.45 3.43 -5.40
N GLY A 310 0.01 4.37 -4.54
CA GLY A 310 0.44 5.77 -4.62
C GLY A 310 1.95 5.95 -4.47
N ALA A 311 2.63 5.01 -3.85
CA ALA A 311 4.07 5.00 -3.63
C ALA A 311 4.80 3.86 -4.36
N ALA A 312 4.15 3.19 -5.32
CA ALA A 312 4.65 1.97 -5.97
C ALA A 312 5.97 2.14 -6.74
N GLY A 313 6.34 3.38 -7.09
CA GLY A 313 7.56 3.67 -7.84
C GLY A 313 8.85 3.67 -7.01
N ILE A 314 8.75 3.88 -5.69
CA ILE A 314 9.93 4.16 -4.86
C ILE A 314 10.81 2.91 -4.68
N ILE A 315 10.25 1.81 -4.22
CA ILE A 315 10.98 0.55 -4.00
C ILE A 315 11.65 0.05 -5.30
N PRO A 316 10.92 -0.11 -6.44
CA PRO A 316 11.56 -0.57 -7.66
C PRO A 316 12.62 0.41 -8.20
N ALA A 317 12.47 1.71 -8.02
CA ALA A 317 13.48 2.68 -8.45
C ALA A 317 14.79 2.52 -7.67
N VAL A 318 14.72 2.34 -6.36
CA VAL A 318 15.90 2.13 -5.51
C VAL A 318 16.54 0.75 -5.74
N LEU A 319 15.72 -0.29 -6.02
CA LEU A 319 16.24 -1.61 -6.44
C LEU A 319 16.98 -1.54 -7.78
N HIS A 320 16.46 -0.79 -8.77
CA HIS A 320 17.19 -0.54 -10.02
C HIS A 320 18.47 0.25 -9.79
N TYR A 321 18.47 1.23 -8.86
CA TYR A 321 19.69 1.89 -8.44
C TYR A 321 20.71 0.91 -7.88
N TYR A 322 20.29 0.01 -6.99
CA TYR A 322 21.16 -1.03 -6.44
C TYR A 322 21.78 -1.88 -7.55
N LEU A 323 20.97 -2.43 -8.47
CA LEU A 323 21.48 -3.29 -9.55
C LEU A 323 22.35 -2.58 -10.57
N ASN A 324 22.02 -1.33 -10.94
CA ASN A 324 22.68 -0.65 -12.05
C ASN A 324 23.92 0.16 -11.63
N PHE A 325 24.01 0.56 -10.35
CA PHE A 325 25.05 1.48 -9.89
C PHE A 325 25.91 0.94 -8.74
N ILE A 326 25.59 -0.22 -8.18
CA ILE A 326 26.37 -0.82 -7.10
C ILE A 326 27.10 -2.06 -7.64
N PRO A 327 28.44 -2.07 -7.64
CA PRO A 327 29.20 -3.22 -8.08
C PRO A 327 28.91 -4.48 -7.19
N GLY A 328 28.74 -5.62 -7.82
CA GLY A 328 28.46 -6.88 -7.13
C GLY A 328 27.01 -7.06 -6.66
N ALA A 329 26.10 -6.17 -7.07
CA ALA A 329 24.68 -6.33 -6.80
C ALA A 329 24.13 -7.59 -7.51
N ASP A 330 23.31 -8.36 -6.80
CA ASP A 330 22.78 -9.64 -7.24
C ASP A 330 21.34 -9.91 -6.70
N ASP A 331 20.79 -11.06 -7.07
CA ASP A 331 19.45 -11.50 -6.64
C ASP A 331 19.36 -11.74 -5.13
N ASP A 332 20.45 -12.16 -4.48
CA ASP A 332 20.47 -12.29 -3.02
C ASP A 332 20.29 -10.94 -2.34
N GLY A 333 20.98 -9.91 -2.84
CA GLY A 333 20.79 -8.54 -2.39
C GLY A 333 19.37 -8.03 -2.60
N ILE A 334 18.72 -8.36 -3.72
CA ILE A 334 17.29 -8.03 -3.94
C ILE A 334 16.41 -8.65 -2.85
N VAL A 335 16.61 -9.93 -2.54
CA VAL A 335 15.86 -10.63 -1.48
C VAL A 335 16.09 -9.97 -0.12
N ARG A 336 17.35 -9.70 0.25
CA ARG A 336 17.70 -9.03 1.51
C ARG A 336 17.10 -7.62 1.60
N PHE A 337 17.18 -6.85 0.53
CA PHE A 337 16.57 -5.54 0.44
C PHE A 337 15.05 -5.61 0.73
N MET A 338 14.34 -6.51 0.05
CA MET A 338 12.88 -6.63 0.18
C MET A 338 12.46 -7.11 1.57
N LEU A 339 13.21 -8.04 2.18
CA LEU A 339 12.96 -8.50 3.55
C LEU A 339 13.14 -7.35 4.55
N THR A 340 14.22 -6.57 4.45
CA THR A 340 14.45 -5.40 5.31
C THR A 340 13.40 -4.32 5.12
N ALA A 341 13.08 -3.99 3.86
CA ALA A 341 12.02 -3.05 3.55
C ALA A 341 10.66 -3.52 4.11
N GLY A 342 10.37 -4.82 4.04
CA GLY A 342 9.18 -5.43 4.64
C GLY A 342 9.14 -5.26 6.15
N ALA A 343 10.23 -5.55 6.87
CA ALA A 343 10.33 -5.36 8.31
C ALA A 343 10.03 -3.91 8.72
N ILE A 344 10.61 -2.94 8.01
CA ILE A 344 10.35 -1.51 8.25
C ILE A 344 8.89 -1.16 7.94
N GLY A 345 8.33 -1.65 6.83
CA GLY A 345 6.94 -1.40 6.44
C GLY A 345 5.91 -1.90 7.45
N MET A 346 6.20 -3.02 8.13
CA MET A 346 5.37 -3.54 9.22
C MET A 346 5.27 -2.57 10.39
N LEU A 347 6.38 -1.91 10.76
CA LEU A 347 6.40 -0.93 11.85
C LEU A 347 5.43 0.24 11.56
N PHE A 348 5.40 0.73 10.32
CA PHE A 348 4.47 1.78 9.91
C PHE A 348 3.02 1.33 9.95
N LYS A 349 2.74 0.13 9.43
CA LYS A 349 1.38 -0.40 9.39
C LYS A 349 0.83 -0.66 10.78
N GLU A 350 1.64 -1.16 11.70
CA GLU A 350 1.22 -1.50 13.06
C GLU A 350 1.09 -0.27 13.97
N ASN A 351 2.06 0.64 13.92
CA ASN A 351 2.15 1.74 14.89
C ASN A 351 1.54 3.05 14.40
N ALA A 352 1.28 3.18 13.10
CA ALA A 352 0.65 4.38 12.54
C ALA A 352 -0.40 3.99 11.49
N SER A 353 -0.15 4.28 10.21
CA SER A 353 -0.94 3.85 9.06
C SER A 353 -0.13 4.03 7.78
N ILE A 354 -0.41 3.18 6.80
CA ILE A 354 0.10 3.31 5.43
C ILE A 354 -0.98 3.85 4.46
N SER A 355 -2.07 4.43 4.98
CA SER A 355 -3.19 4.95 4.19
C SER A 355 -3.13 6.46 4.05
N GLY A 356 -3.13 6.96 2.82
CA GLY A 356 -3.24 8.39 2.52
C GLY A 356 -4.52 9.03 3.05
N ALA A 357 -5.61 8.26 3.14
CA ALA A 357 -6.89 8.70 3.69
C ALA A 357 -6.86 8.86 5.22
N GLU A 358 -5.92 8.21 5.92
CA GLU A 358 -5.78 8.33 7.38
C GLU A 358 -4.72 9.34 7.78
N VAL A 359 -3.54 9.28 7.17
CA VAL A 359 -2.38 10.08 7.61
C VAL A 359 -1.74 10.94 6.51
N GLY A 360 -2.35 11.04 5.32
CA GLY A 360 -1.76 11.76 4.19
C GLY A 360 -0.67 10.95 3.47
N CYS A 361 0.00 11.58 2.49
CA CYS A 361 1.07 10.93 1.73
C CYS A 361 2.33 10.62 2.56
N GLN A 362 2.50 11.17 3.77
CA GLN A 362 3.56 10.73 4.67
C GLN A 362 3.45 9.22 4.98
N GLY A 363 2.23 8.67 5.06
CA GLY A 363 1.97 7.24 5.25
C GLY A 363 2.23 6.39 4.02
N GLU A 364 2.16 6.94 2.83
CA GLU A 364 2.43 6.22 1.57
C GLU A 364 3.87 6.44 1.11
N VAL A 365 4.16 7.66 0.62
CA VAL A 365 5.46 8.06 0.08
C VAL A 365 6.54 8.05 1.18
N GLY A 366 6.21 8.55 2.39
CA GLY A 366 7.15 8.57 3.51
C GLY A 366 7.52 7.17 3.98
N SER A 367 6.53 6.28 4.15
CA SER A 367 6.79 4.88 4.52
C SER A 367 7.61 4.16 3.45
N ALA A 368 7.27 4.31 2.16
CA ALA A 368 8.03 3.68 1.07
C ALA A 368 9.47 4.22 0.98
N CYS A 369 9.67 5.53 1.21
CA CYS A 369 11.01 6.13 1.27
C CYS A 369 11.84 5.54 2.41
N SER A 370 11.25 5.41 3.60
CA SER A 370 11.86 4.77 4.77
C SER A 370 12.23 3.31 4.52
N MET A 371 11.29 2.53 3.97
CA MET A 371 11.50 1.12 3.57
C MET A 371 12.65 0.98 2.58
N ALA A 372 12.67 1.84 1.56
CA ALA A 372 13.71 1.81 0.53
C ALA A 372 15.08 2.24 1.07
N ALA A 373 15.12 3.23 1.96
CA ALA A 373 16.36 3.70 2.58
C ALA A 373 16.98 2.62 3.45
N GLY A 374 16.21 1.98 4.33
CA GLY A 374 16.67 0.89 5.15
C GLY A 374 17.08 -0.35 4.35
N GLY A 375 16.27 -0.73 3.34
CA GLY A 375 16.59 -1.84 2.43
C GLY A 375 17.91 -1.60 1.68
N LEU A 376 18.15 -0.37 1.20
CA LEU A 376 19.40 -0.03 0.53
C LEU A 376 20.60 0.00 1.52
N ALA A 377 20.41 0.54 2.73
CA ALA A 377 21.46 0.54 3.75
C ALA A 377 21.91 -0.89 4.11
N GLU A 378 20.98 -1.83 4.27
CA GLU A 378 21.25 -3.25 4.52
C GLU A 378 22.12 -3.87 3.43
N VAL A 379 21.74 -3.71 2.15
CA VAL A 379 22.47 -4.36 1.04
C VAL A 379 23.80 -3.68 0.72
N LEU A 380 24.01 -2.46 1.20
CA LEU A 380 25.29 -1.76 1.15
C LEU A 380 26.21 -2.09 2.34
N GLY A 381 25.82 -3.04 3.20
CA GLY A 381 26.63 -3.54 4.32
C GLY A 381 26.45 -2.74 5.61
N GLY A 382 25.36 -2.00 5.77
CA GLY A 382 25.04 -1.27 7.00
C GLY A 382 24.77 -2.19 8.19
N THR A 383 25.13 -1.72 9.39
CA THR A 383 24.71 -2.37 10.64
C THR A 383 23.21 -2.20 10.86
N PRO A 384 22.58 -3.02 11.73
CA PRO A 384 21.15 -2.84 12.04
C PRO A 384 20.79 -1.42 12.51
N GLU A 385 21.68 -0.76 13.26
CA GLU A 385 21.50 0.61 13.73
C GLU A 385 21.58 1.63 12.57
N GLN A 386 22.47 1.39 11.59
CA GLN A 386 22.55 2.22 10.38
C GLN A 386 21.33 2.00 9.48
N VAL A 387 20.80 0.78 9.42
CA VAL A 387 19.54 0.47 8.70
C VAL A 387 18.36 1.20 9.32
N GLU A 388 18.23 1.18 10.65
CA GLU A 388 17.17 1.87 11.37
C GLU A 388 17.31 3.39 11.21
N ASN A 389 18.53 3.93 11.31
CA ASN A 389 18.79 5.35 11.08
C ASN A 389 18.48 5.78 9.63
N ALA A 390 18.81 4.97 8.63
CA ALA A 390 18.44 5.27 7.24
C ALA A 390 16.92 5.32 7.06
N ALA A 391 16.21 4.40 7.69
CA ALA A 391 14.74 4.36 7.66
C ALA A 391 14.13 5.58 8.37
N GLU A 392 14.69 5.99 9.50
CA GLU A 392 14.27 7.18 10.25
C GLU A 392 14.47 8.45 9.42
N ILE A 393 15.65 8.69 8.84
CA ILE A 393 15.92 9.83 7.94
C ILE A 393 14.93 9.83 6.78
N GLY A 394 14.63 8.65 6.23
CA GLY A 394 13.69 8.50 5.12
C GLY A 394 12.28 8.99 5.45
N ILE A 395 11.76 8.72 6.65
CA ILE A 395 10.44 9.18 7.06
C ILE A 395 10.45 10.64 7.53
N GLU A 396 11.44 11.07 8.31
CA GLU A 396 11.44 12.42 8.87
C GLU A 396 11.34 13.48 7.78
N HIS A 397 12.02 13.29 6.63
CA HIS A 397 11.97 14.20 5.46
C HIS A 397 10.67 14.14 4.65
N ASN A 398 9.69 13.35 5.08
CA ASN A 398 8.36 13.25 4.48
C ASN A 398 7.22 13.54 5.49
N LEU A 399 7.54 13.89 6.75
CA LEU A 399 6.55 14.27 7.75
C LEU A 399 5.74 15.48 7.29
N GLY A 400 4.44 15.47 7.58
CA GLY A 400 3.50 16.53 7.20
C GLY A 400 3.03 16.49 5.74
N LEU A 401 3.47 15.52 4.92
CA LEU A 401 3.10 15.44 3.53
C LEU A 401 1.61 15.08 3.36
N THR A 402 0.85 16.01 2.80
CA THR A 402 -0.60 15.87 2.54
C THR A 402 -0.89 14.90 1.40
N CYS A 403 -2.10 14.33 1.37
CA CYS A 403 -2.61 13.58 0.22
C CYS A 403 -3.69 14.40 -0.48
N ASP A 404 -3.30 15.13 -1.50
CA ASP A 404 -4.09 16.15 -2.19
C ASP A 404 -4.02 15.99 -3.74
N PRO A 405 -4.41 14.80 -4.27
CA PRO A 405 -4.31 14.52 -5.70
C PRO A 405 -5.24 15.43 -6.51
N VAL A 406 -4.68 16.06 -7.55
CA VAL A 406 -5.43 16.94 -8.47
C VAL A 406 -6.46 16.11 -9.22
N GLY A 407 -7.70 16.60 -9.29
CA GLY A 407 -8.81 15.87 -9.90
C GLY A 407 -9.15 14.52 -9.24
N GLY A 408 -8.58 14.22 -8.08
CA GLY A 408 -8.71 12.91 -7.43
C GLY A 408 -7.95 11.78 -8.14
N LEU A 409 -6.96 12.10 -8.97
CA LEU A 409 -6.20 11.15 -9.77
C LEU A 409 -4.80 10.91 -9.20
N VAL A 410 -4.35 9.66 -9.18
CA VAL A 410 -2.99 9.29 -8.73
C VAL A 410 -1.97 9.65 -9.83
N GLN A 411 -1.90 10.94 -10.16
CA GLN A 411 -1.06 11.50 -11.21
C GLN A 411 -0.22 12.66 -10.66
N ILE A 412 -0.84 13.80 -10.42
CA ILE A 412 -0.19 14.99 -9.88
C ILE A 412 -0.71 15.22 -8.45
N PRO A 413 0.17 15.29 -7.45
CA PRO A 413 1.64 15.30 -7.50
C PRO A 413 2.30 13.92 -7.31
N CYS A 414 1.56 12.81 -7.38
CA CYS A 414 2.04 11.47 -6.98
C CYS A 414 3.27 11.02 -7.80
N ILE A 415 3.27 11.27 -9.12
CA ILE A 415 4.37 10.88 -10.02
C ILE A 415 5.68 11.55 -9.57
N GLU A 416 5.65 12.86 -9.36
CA GLU A 416 6.83 13.62 -8.92
C GLU A 416 7.27 13.26 -7.51
N ARG A 417 6.33 13.08 -6.59
CA ARG A 417 6.62 12.69 -5.20
C ARG A 417 7.38 11.36 -5.12
N ASN A 418 7.05 10.39 -5.98
CA ASN A 418 7.76 9.13 -6.04
C ASN A 418 9.20 9.31 -6.55
N GLY A 419 9.41 10.10 -7.60
CA GLY A 419 10.74 10.42 -8.09
C GLY A 419 11.62 11.05 -7.01
N MET A 420 11.10 12.09 -6.36
CA MET A 420 11.81 12.79 -5.28
C MET A 420 12.09 11.89 -4.07
N ALA A 421 11.12 11.08 -3.65
CA ALA A 421 11.29 10.19 -2.50
C ALA A 421 12.30 9.07 -2.77
N SER A 422 12.40 8.59 -4.02
CA SER A 422 13.41 7.61 -4.40
C SER A 422 14.83 8.16 -4.27
N VAL A 423 15.05 9.41 -4.69
CA VAL A 423 16.33 10.10 -4.50
C VAL A 423 16.62 10.35 -3.01
N LYS A 424 15.61 10.77 -2.23
CA LYS A 424 15.74 10.91 -0.78
C LYS A 424 16.14 9.58 -0.12
N ALA A 425 15.55 8.46 -0.52
CA ALA A 425 15.87 7.14 0.03
C ALA A 425 17.34 6.76 -0.21
N VAL A 426 17.85 6.98 -1.42
CA VAL A 426 19.28 6.76 -1.72
C VAL A 426 20.17 7.66 -0.87
N THR A 427 19.79 8.93 -0.72
CA THR A 427 20.54 9.89 0.09
C THR A 427 20.51 9.51 1.57
N ALA A 428 19.35 9.15 2.12
CA ALA A 428 19.20 8.73 3.51
C ALA A 428 20.06 7.51 3.84
N ALA A 429 20.03 6.46 2.99
CA ALA A 429 20.88 5.29 3.14
C ALA A 429 22.38 5.67 3.18
N ARG A 430 22.82 6.51 2.23
CA ARG A 430 24.22 6.93 2.16
C ARG A 430 24.64 7.83 3.33
N MET A 431 23.75 8.66 3.86
CA MET A 431 24.00 9.46 5.06
C MET A 431 24.19 8.57 6.29
N ALA A 432 23.25 7.66 6.52
CA ALA A 432 23.31 6.74 7.66
C ALA A 432 24.58 5.86 7.65
N LEU A 433 24.98 5.37 6.48
CA LEU A 433 26.18 4.55 6.31
C LEU A 433 27.51 5.30 6.56
N ARG A 434 27.51 6.63 6.58
CA ARG A 434 28.70 7.43 6.94
C ARG A 434 28.82 7.67 8.44
N GLY A 435 27.74 7.43 9.21
CA GLY A 435 27.70 7.51 10.65
C GLY A 435 28.02 6.16 11.30
N ASP A 436 27.99 6.12 12.62
CA ASP A 436 28.18 4.93 13.46
C ASP A 436 26.85 4.27 13.87
N GLY A 437 25.72 4.71 13.30
CA GLY A 437 24.37 4.25 13.64
C GLY A 437 23.75 4.95 14.87
N ARG A 438 24.51 5.80 15.59
CA ARG A 438 23.98 6.56 16.74
C ARG A 438 23.28 7.82 16.27
N HIS A 439 22.03 8.00 16.69
CA HIS A 439 21.20 9.15 16.34
C HIS A 439 20.21 9.50 17.45
N HIS A 440 19.65 10.73 17.42
CA HIS A 440 18.83 11.27 18.50
C HIS A 440 17.35 10.88 18.39
N VAL A 441 16.85 10.77 17.19
CA VAL A 441 15.45 10.44 16.90
C VAL A 441 15.39 9.00 16.41
N SER A 442 14.77 8.10 17.17
CA SER A 442 14.58 6.72 16.71
C SER A 442 13.46 6.64 15.68
N LEU A 443 13.50 5.61 14.84
CA LEU A 443 12.43 5.30 13.88
C LEU A 443 11.04 5.24 14.57
N ASP A 444 10.99 4.66 15.77
CA ASP A 444 9.74 4.59 16.55
C ASP A 444 9.17 5.98 16.89
N LYS A 445 10.03 6.94 17.23
CA LYS A 445 9.63 8.33 17.50
C LYS A 445 9.16 9.02 16.23
N ALA A 446 9.84 8.80 15.10
CA ALA A 446 9.44 9.34 13.82
C ALA A 446 8.08 8.77 13.34
N ILE A 447 7.85 7.46 13.51
CA ILE A 447 6.56 6.82 13.23
C ILE A 447 5.45 7.37 14.14
N LYS A 448 5.72 7.55 15.43
CA LYS A 448 4.78 8.17 16.37
C LYS A 448 4.44 9.59 15.93
N THR A 449 5.44 10.39 15.56
CA THR A 449 5.24 11.76 15.05
C THR A 449 4.38 11.76 13.78
N MET A 450 4.62 10.81 12.86
CA MET A 450 3.80 10.65 11.66
C MET A 450 2.33 10.37 12.01
N LYS A 451 2.07 9.50 13.01
CA LYS A 451 0.71 9.20 13.49
C LYS A 451 0.02 10.44 14.06
N GLU A 452 0.71 11.18 14.93
CA GLU A 452 0.19 12.40 15.57
C GLU A 452 -0.06 13.51 14.55
N THR A 453 0.91 13.79 13.68
CA THR A 453 0.75 14.75 12.57
C THR A 453 -0.41 14.35 11.64
N GLY A 454 -0.55 13.03 11.39
CA GLY A 454 -1.68 12.50 10.64
C GLY A 454 -3.01 12.74 11.35
N ALA A 455 -3.08 12.59 12.67
CA ALA A 455 -4.30 12.89 13.44
C ALA A 455 -4.67 14.37 13.39
N ASP A 456 -3.69 15.27 13.50
CA ASP A 456 -3.88 16.72 13.45
C ASP A 456 -4.20 17.24 12.04
N MET A 457 -3.85 16.47 10.99
CA MET A 457 -4.12 16.84 9.61
C MET A 457 -5.63 16.91 9.35
N LYS A 458 -6.12 18.04 8.85
CA LYS A 458 -7.54 18.21 8.49
C LYS A 458 -7.95 17.23 7.38
N VAL A 459 -9.16 16.71 7.47
CA VAL A 459 -9.73 15.73 6.50
C VAL A 459 -9.59 16.17 5.04
N LYS A 460 -9.67 17.47 4.75
CA LYS A 460 -9.53 18.00 3.38
C LYS A 460 -8.15 17.71 2.74
N TYR A 461 -7.14 17.34 3.53
CA TYR A 461 -5.77 17.01 3.10
C TYR A 461 -5.51 15.49 3.09
N LYS A 462 -6.55 14.67 3.28
CA LYS A 462 -6.48 13.22 3.40
C LYS A 462 -7.24 12.53 2.27
N GLU A 463 -6.68 12.56 1.06
CA GLU A 463 -7.22 11.85 -0.12
C GLU A 463 -8.67 12.23 -0.48
N THR A 464 -9.05 13.50 -0.26
CA THR A 464 -10.41 13.98 -0.55
C THR A 464 -10.50 14.91 -1.76
N SER A 465 -9.36 15.38 -2.28
CA SER A 465 -9.27 16.41 -3.33
C SER A 465 -10.02 17.71 -3.01
N ARG A 466 -10.18 18.03 -1.71
CA ARG A 466 -10.90 19.21 -1.23
C ARG A 466 -9.99 20.27 -0.61
N GLY A 467 -8.67 20.09 -0.73
CA GLY A 467 -7.65 20.98 -0.16
C GLY A 467 -6.30 20.80 -0.81
N GLY A 468 -5.32 21.60 -0.40
CA GLY A 468 -3.96 21.54 -0.90
C GLY A 468 -3.87 21.85 -2.40
N LEU A 469 -3.02 21.11 -3.11
CA LEU A 469 -2.81 21.28 -4.56
C LEU A 469 -4.10 21.05 -5.35
N ALA A 470 -4.95 20.14 -4.93
CA ALA A 470 -6.17 19.79 -5.64
C ALA A 470 -7.14 20.96 -5.88
N VAL A 471 -7.12 21.99 -5.02
CA VAL A 471 -8.00 23.16 -5.14
C VAL A 471 -7.27 24.43 -5.58
N ASN A 472 -5.95 24.38 -5.71
CA ASN A 472 -5.10 25.52 -6.11
C ASN A 472 -4.60 25.41 -7.56
N VAL A 473 -4.91 24.32 -8.24
CA VAL A 473 -4.69 24.20 -9.69
C VAL A 473 -5.96 24.68 -10.38
N ILE A 474 -5.83 25.77 -11.14
CA ILE A 474 -6.92 26.29 -11.96
C ILE A 474 -7.01 25.39 -13.19
N GLU A 475 -8.09 24.66 -13.34
CA GLU A 475 -8.44 23.96 -14.59
C GLU A 475 -8.89 25.05 -15.59
N CYS A 476 -8.02 25.33 -16.57
CA CYS A 476 -8.39 26.18 -17.71
C CYS A 476 -9.04 25.37 -18.81
#